data_02569fdaebb026c85091ce0969e00ebf
#
_entry.id   02569fdaebb026c85091ce0969e00ebf
#
_cell.length_a   1.000
_cell.length_b   1.000
_cell.length_c   1.000
_cell.angle_alpha   90.00
_cell.angle_beta   90.00
_cell.angle_gamma   90.00
#
_symmetry.space_group_name_H-M   'P 1'
#
loop_
_entity.id
_entity.type
_entity.pdbx_description
1 polymer ?
#
loop_
_entity_poly.entity_id
_entity_poly.type
_entity_poly.pdbx_seq_one_letter_code
_entity_poly.pdbx_strand_id
1 'polypeptide(L)'
;MFAGDAWQRCRVHFLRNVLTRIPRGNAEMVAAAVRTIFAQPDAEHVRSQLEMIATILGRQFPSVESMLKDARDDLLAFASFPVAHWKKIWSTNPLERVNKEIKRRTDVVGVFPNPEALLRLAGAVLVEIHDEWAVADRRYLSEASMKTITTMTKEVAPTTALTA
;
A
#
# COMPACT_ATOMS: atom_id res chain seq x y z
N MET A 1 -10.98 8.47 -13.18
CA MET A 1 -10.24 7.21 -12.93
C MET A 1 -9.11 7.21 -13.95
N PHE A 2 -7.87 7.10 -13.49
CA PHE A 2 -6.72 7.10 -14.40
C PHE A 2 -6.67 5.72 -15.08
N ALA A 3 -6.63 5.68 -16.40
CA ALA A 3 -6.55 4.42 -17.14
C ALA A 3 -5.19 3.75 -16.85
N GLY A 4 -5.22 2.49 -16.44
CA GLY A 4 -4.02 1.71 -16.11
C GLY A 4 -3.58 1.76 -14.64
N ASP A 5 -4.31 2.47 -13.75
CA ASP A 5 -3.98 2.50 -12.34
C ASP A 5 -4.43 1.20 -11.65
N ALA A 6 -3.53 0.61 -10.86
CA ALA A 6 -3.84 -0.50 -9.98
C ALA A 6 -4.22 0.01 -8.60
N TRP A 7 -5.35 -0.46 -8.07
CA TRP A 7 -5.74 -0.15 -6.71
C TRP A 7 -4.99 -1.05 -5.73
N GLN A 8 -4.14 -0.46 -4.88
CA GLN A 8 -3.41 -1.20 -3.84
C GLN A 8 -4.09 -1.02 -2.49
N ARG A 9 -4.58 -2.09 -1.90
CA ARG A 9 -5.11 -2.10 -0.54
C ARG A 9 -3.98 -2.11 0.49
N CYS A 10 -4.07 -1.22 1.48
CA CYS A 10 -3.10 -1.19 2.58
C CYS A 10 -3.12 -2.49 3.39
N ARG A 11 -2.04 -3.25 3.40
CA ARG A 11 -1.91 -4.51 4.13
C ARG A 11 -2.11 -4.35 5.65
N VAL A 12 -1.74 -3.20 6.21
CA VAL A 12 -1.86 -2.94 7.65
C VAL A 12 -3.32 -2.77 8.05
N HIS A 13 -4.07 -1.97 7.30
CA HIS A 13 -5.50 -1.80 7.52
C HIS A 13 -6.28 -3.07 7.23
N PHE A 14 -5.92 -3.80 6.17
CA PHE A 14 -6.52 -5.09 5.87
C PHE A 14 -6.34 -6.07 7.04
N LEU A 15 -5.10 -6.23 7.55
CA LEU A 15 -4.85 -7.09 8.69
C LEU A 15 -5.65 -6.68 9.93
N ARG A 16 -5.74 -5.39 10.24
CA ARG A 16 -6.60 -4.91 11.35
C ARG A 16 -8.04 -5.35 11.17
N ASN A 17 -8.59 -5.22 9.96
CA ASN A 17 -9.96 -5.65 9.67
C ASN A 17 -10.14 -7.15 9.83
N VAL A 18 -9.19 -7.98 9.38
CA VAL A 18 -9.20 -9.43 9.60
C VAL A 18 -9.26 -9.74 11.09
N LEU A 19 -8.43 -9.08 11.91
CA LEU A 19 -8.37 -9.32 13.35
C LEU A 19 -9.65 -8.94 14.09
N THR A 20 -10.51 -8.07 13.54
CA THR A 20 -11.83 -7.79 14.12
C THR A 20 -12.84 -8.92 13.95
N ARG A 21 -12.56 -9.88 13.06
CA ARG A 21 -13.46 -10.99 12.73
C ARG A 21 -13.14 -12.30 13.47
N ILE A 22 -12.16 -12.28 14.35
CA ILE A 22 -11.67 -13.46 15.05
C ILE A 22 -11.57 -13.22 16.57
N PRO A 23 -11.65 -14.27 17.40
CA PRO A 23 -11.42 -14.15 18.84
C PRO A 23 -10.01 -13.64 19.15
N ARG A 24 -9.89 -12.82 20.20
CA ARG A 24 -8.61 -12.20 20.61
C ARG A 24 -7.49 -13.21 20.84
N GLY A 25 -7.80 -14.39 21.39
CA GLY A 25 -6.82 -15.44 21.66
C GLY A 25 -6.15 -16.02 20.40
N ASN A 26 -6.77 -15.84 19.22
CA ASN A 26 -6.25 -16.32 17.94
C ASN A 26 -5.57 -15.20 17.12
N ALA A 27 -5.61 -13.97 17.60
CA ALA A 27 -5.19 -12.80 16.84
C ALA A 27 -3.71 -12.88 16.42
N GLU A 28 -2.83 -13.28 17.31
CA GLU A 28 -1.39 -13.36 17.03
C GLU A 28 -1.07 -14.45 16.00
N MET A 29 -1.66 -15.63 16.13
CA MET A 29 -1.50 -16.73 15.18
C MET A 29 -1.99 -16.35 13.78
N VAL A 30 -3.20 -15.77 13.68
CA VAL A 30 -3.75 -15.32 12.39
C VAL A 30 -2.92 -14.19 11.79
N ALA A 31 -2.48 -13.23 12.63
CA ALA A 31 -1.62 -12.14 12.16
C ALA A 31 -0.27 -12.66 11.64
N ALA A 32 0.34 -13.61 12.32
CA ALA A 32 1.58 -14.25 11.88
C ALA A 32 1.37 -14.95 10.53
N ALA A 33 0.31 -15.76 10.40
CA ALA A 33 -0.01 -16.47 9.17
C ALA A 33 -0.23 -15.47 7.99
N VAL A 34 -1.03 -14.44 8.16
CA VAL A 34 -1.28 -13.44 7.10
C VAL A 34 0.00 -12.68 6.72
N ARG A 35 0.90 -12.38 7.67
CA ARG A 35 2.17 -11.70 7.37
C ARG A 35 3.08 -12.53 6.46
N THR A 36 3.00 -13.87 6.50
CA THR A 36 3.81 -14.72 5.62
C THR A 36 3.52 -14.52 4.14
N ILE A 37 2.32 -14.08 3.77
CA ILE A 37 1.95 -13.74 2.38
C ILE A 37 2.89 -12.66 1.82
N PHE A 38 3.26 -11.70 2.65
CA PHE A 38 4.11 -10.56 2.27
C PHE A 38 5.62 -10.81 2.46
N ALA A 39 6.00 -11.99 2.92
CA ALA A 39 7.39 -12.37 3.15
C ALA A 39 7.97 -13.23 2.00
N GLN A 40 7.22 -13.37 0.91
CA GLN A 40 7.60 -14.21 -0.22
C GLN A 40 8.59 -13.49 -1.16
N PRO A 41 9.44 -14.25 -1.87
CA PRO A 41 10.50 -13.68 -2.71
C PRO A 41 10.00 -13.08 -4.02
N ASP A 42 8.89 -13.57 -4.56
CA ASP A 42 8.34 -13.15 -5.86
C ASP A 42 6.81 -13.23 -5.92
N ALA A 43 6.25 -12.74 -7.03
CA ALA A 43 4.81 -12.61 -7.22
C ALA A 43 4.06 -13.95 -7.26
N GLU A 44 4.68 -15.01 -7.77
CA GLU A 44 4.06 -16.33 -7.85
C GLU A 44 3.93 -16.94 -6.45
N HIS A 45 5.01 -16.88 -5.67
CA HIS A 45 4.99 -17.34 -4.28
C HIS A 45 4.03 -16.53 -3.41
N VAL A 46 3.92 -15.21 -3.62
CA VAL A 46 2.94 -14.37 -2.92
C VAL A 46 1.51 -14.86 -3.18
N ARG A 47 1.15 -15.13 -4.44
CA ARG A 47 -0.19 -15.61 -4.81
C ARG A 47 -0.47 -16.99 -4.23
N SER A 48 0.47 -17.92 -4.39
CA SER A 48 0.34 -19.30 -3.85
C SER A 48 0.22 -19.28 -2.32
N GLN A 49 1.00 -18.43 -1.65
CA GLN A 49 0.95 -18.30 -0.20
C GLN A 49 -0.40 -17.74 0.27
N LEU A 50 -0.98 -16.76 -0.44
CA LEU A 50 -2.31 -16.25 -0.10
C LEU A 50 -3.35 -17.36 -0.16
N GLU A 51 -3.39 -18.13 -1.24
CA GLU A 51 -4.35 -19.24 -1.40
C GLU A 51 -4.18 -20.31 -0.31
N MET A 52 -2.94 -20.66 0.00
CA MET A 52 -2.62 -21.60 1.07
C MET A 52 -3.12 -21.09 2.43
N ILE A 53 -2.80 -19.85 2.79
CA ILE A 53 -3.19 -19.26 4.07
C ILE A 53 -4.71 -19.08 4.14
N ALA A 54 -5.38 -18.69 3.05
CA ALA A 54 -6.82 -18.59 3.00
C ALA A 54 -7.48 -19.96 3.30
N THR A 55 -7.00 -21.01 2.66
CA THR A 55 -7.50 -22.38 2.87
C THR A 55 -7.25 -22.88 4.29
N ILE A 56 -6.05 -22.65 4.84
CA ILE A 56 -5.71 -23.10 6.20
C ILE A 56 -6.56 -22.37 7.24
N LEU A 57 -6.63 -21.04 7.14
CA LEU A 57 -7.41 -20.23 8.08
C LEU A 57 -8.91 -20.46 7.92
N GLY A 58 -9.39 -20.74 6.71
CA GLY A 58 -10.78 -20.98 6.40
C GLY A 58 -11.40 -22.15 7.14
N ARG A 59 -10.61 -23.15 7.49
CA ARG A 59 -11.08 -24.30 8.29
C ARG A 59 -11.64 -23.90 9.65
N GLN A 60 -11.07 -22.87 10.25
CA GLN A 60 -11.48 -22.37 11.56
C GLN A 60 -12.20 -21.02 11.48
N PHE A 61 -11.86 -20.20 10.49
CA PHE A 61 -12.36 -18.85 10.30
C PHE A 61 -12.83 -18.60 8.86
N PRO A 62 -14.01 -19.14 8.45
CA PRO A 62 -14.52 -18.99 7.07
C PRO A 62 -14.62 -17.53 6.60
N SER A 63 -14.94 -16.59 7.52
CA SER A 63 -14.98 -15.17 7.21
C SER A 63 -13.62 -14.59 6.81
N VAL A 64 -12.53 -15.10 7.37
CA VAL A 64 -11.16 -14.70 7.03
C VAL A 64 -10.78 -15.20 5.65
N GLU A 65 -11.16 -16.43 5.30
CA GLU A 65 -10.96 -16.98 3.97
C GLU A 65 -11.66 -16.13 2.90
N SER A 66 -12.95 -15.82 3.09
CA SER A 66 -13.69 -14.95 2.18
C SER A 66 -13.00 -13.59 2.04
N MET A 67 -12.63 -12.96 3.16
CA MET A 67 -11.95 -11.66 3.14
C MET A 67 -10.62 -11.69 2.36
N LEU A 68 -9.83 -12.76 2.48
CA LEU A 68 -8.57 -12.91 1.76
C LEU A 68 -8.79 -13.09 0.27
N LYS A 69 -9.77 -13.93 -0.11
CA LYS A 69 -10.11 -14.19 -1.52
C LYS A 69 -10.71 -12.96 -2.19
N ASP A 70 -11.65 -12.27 -1.53
CA ASP A 70 -12.32 -11.08 -2.06
C ASP A 70 -11.36 -9.89 -2.22
N ALA A 71 -10.37 -9.78 -1.34
CA ALA A 71 -9.38 -8.72 -1.40
C ALA A 71 -8.13 -9.07 -2.22
N ARG A 72 -8.04 -10.26 -2.80
CA ARG A 72 -6.84 -10.80 -3.43
C ARG A 72 -6.19 -9.84 -4.40
N ASP A 73 -6.92 -9.37 -5.39
CA ASP A 73 -6.38 -8.55 -6.47
C ASP A 73 -5.90 -7.18 -5.96
N ASP A 74 -6.70 -6.53 -5.11
CA ASP A 74 -6.34 -5.26 -4.50
C ASP A 74 -5.17 -5.39 -3.51
N LEU A 75 -5.14 -6.49 -2.76
CA LEU A 75 -4.14 -6.74 -1.73
C LEU A 75 -2.77 -7.09 -2.33
N LEU A 76 -2.77 -7.79 -3.47
CA LEU A 76 -1.59 -8.26 -4.17
C LEU A 76 -1.19 -7.40 -5.38
N ALA A 77 -1.83 -6.27 -5.63
CA ALA A 77 -1.49 -5.38 -6.74
C ALA A 77 0.00 -4.96 -6.72
N PHE A 78 0.61 -4.83 -5.53
CA PHE A 78 2.04 -4.54 -5.38
C PHE A 78 2.95 -5.58 -6.06
N ALA A 79 2.50 -6.82 -6.20
CA ALA A 79 3.31 -7.91 -6.74
C ALA A 79 3.59 -7.77 -8.25
N SER A 80 2.87 -6.89 -8.96
CA SER A 80 3.16 -6.52 -10.35
C SER A 80 4.33 -5.54 -10.49
N PHE A 81 4.82 -4.97 -9.38
CA PHE A 81 5.94 -4.05 -9.35
C PHE A 81 7.26 -4.77 -9.00
N PRO A 82 8.42 -4.17 -9.32
CA PRO A 82 9.72 -4.71 -8.88
C PRO A 82 9.76 -4.92 -7.36
N VAL A 83 10.37 -6.01 -6.90
CA VAL A 83 10.45 -6.39 -5.48
C VAL A 83 11.01 -5.26 -4.59
N ALA A 84 11.95 -4.46 -5.12
CA ALA A 84 12.52 -3.29 -4.43
C ALA A 84 11.47 -2.24 -4.04
N HIS A 85 10.31 -2.22 -4.70
CA HIS A 85 9.22 -1.28 -4.44
C HIS A 85 8.18 -1.80 -3.46
N TRP A 86 8.04 -3.10 -3.27
CA TRP A 86 6.98 -3.73 -2.50
C TRP A 86 6.78 -3.12 -1.11
N LYS A 87 7.88 -3.00 -0.34
CA LYS A 87 7.85 -2.44 1.02
C LYS A 87 7.39 -0.98 1.08
N LYS A 88 7.41 -0.29 -0.05
CA LYS A 88 7.08 1.13 -0.17
C LYS A 88 5.64 1.38 -0.59
N ILE A 89 5.03 0.42 -1.30
CA ILE A 89 3.70 0.59 -1.90
C ILE A 89 2.59 -0.23 -1.21
N TRP A 90 2.90 -1.32 -0.51
CA TRP A 90 1.88 -2.17 0.13
C TRP A 90 1.25 -1.61 1.41
N SER A 91 1.64 -0.42 1.85
CA SER A 91 1.05 0.25 3.00
C SER A 91 0.99 1.77 2.83
N THR A 92 0.05 2.41 3.51
CA THR A 92 -0.14 3.86 3.50
C THR A 92 0.64 4.59 4.60
N ASN A 93 1.59 3.91 5.27
CA ASN A 93 2.35 4.47 6.38
C ASN A 93 3.01 5.85 6.10
N PRO A 94 3.60 6.10 4.90
CA PRO A 94 4.13 7.42 4.59
C PRO A 94 3.07 8.52 4.59
N LEU A 95 1.90 8.24 3.99
CA LEU A 95 0.76 9.17 3.97
C LEU A 95 0.18 9.39 5.37
N GLU A 96 0.14 8.34 6.21
CA GLU A 96 -0.30 8.46 7.59
C GLU A 96 0.62 9.37 8.41
N ARG A 97 1.94 9.35 8.17
CA ARG A 97 2.90 10.28 8.80
C ARG A 97 2.63 11.72 8.40
N VAL A 98 2.41 11.97 7.11
CA VAL A 98 2.06 13.30 6.59
C VAL A 98 0.76 13.79 7.23
N ASN A 99 -0.29 12.97 7.22
CA ASN A 99 -1.57 13.30 7.84
C ASN A 99 -1.45 13.58 9.34
N LYS A 100 -0.61 12.80 10.05
CA LYS A 100 -0.34 13.01 11.48
C LYS A 100 0.35 14.36 11.72
N GLU A 101 1.28 14.75 10.88
CA GLU A 101 1.97 16.03 11.00
C GLU A 101 1.02 17.21 10.69
N ILE A 102 0.22 17.12 9.64
CA ILE A 102 -0.82 18.13 9.35
C ILE A 102 -1.74 18.26 10.55
N LYS A 103 -2.25 17.13 11.08
CA LYS A 103 -3.14 17.14 12.25
C LYS A 103 -2.46 17.78 13.46
N ARG A 104 -1.21 17.42 13.76
CA ARG A 104 -0.45 17.99 14.86
C ARG A 104 -0.36 19.53 14.77
N ARG A 105 -0.08 20.06 13.58
CA ARG A 105 0.02 21.52 13.35
C ARG A 105 -1.34 22.19 13.44
N THR A 106 -2.40 21.58 12.91
CA THR A 106 -3.76 22.12 12.99
C THR A 106 -4.31 22.09 14.42
N ASP A 107 -4.01 21.06 15.21
CA ASP A 107 -4.42 20.95 16.61
C ASP A 107 -3.78 22.06 17.48
N VAL A 108 -2.55 22.51 17.17
CA VAL A 108 -1.89 23.63 17.87
C VAL A 108 -2.60 24.95 17.62
N VAL A 109 -3.09 25.19 16.39
CA VAL A 109 -3.84 26.42 16.04
C VAL A 109 -5.23 26.40 16.68
N GLY A 110 -5.85 25.23 16.76
CA GLY A 110 -7.16 24.99 17.38
C GLY A 110 -8.32 25.50 16.54
N VAL A 111 -8.49 26.80 16.35
CA VAL A 111 -9.61 27.40 15.61
C VAL A 111 -9.08 28.17 14.41
N PHE A 112 -9.64 27.90 13.23
CA PHE A 112 -9.32 28.60 11.98
C PHE A 112 -10.41 29.61 11.65
N PRO A 113 -10.05 30.82 11.16
CA PRO A 113 -11.03 31.83 10.82
C PRO A 113 -11.87 31.47 9.58
N ASN A 114 -11.33 30.64 8.69
CA ASN A 114 -12.01 30.16 7.48
C ASN A 114 -11.32 28.88 6.96
N PRO A 115 -11.97 28.12 6.05
CA PRO A 115 -11.41 26.92 5.44
C PRO A 115 -10.11 27.17 4.66
N GLU A 116 -9.98 28.35 4.03
CA GLU A 116 -8.79 28.70 3.25
C GLU A 116 -7.55 28.83 4.14
N ALA A 117 -7.70 29.31 5.38
CA ALA A 117 -6.61 29.36 6.35
C ALA A 117 -6.12 27.98 6.74
N LEU A 118 -7.03 27.01 6.91
CA LEU A 118 -6.69 25.61 7.14
C LEU A 118 -5.94 25.00 5.94
N LEU A 119 -6.45 25.25 4.73
CA LEU A 119 -5.79 24.75 3.49
C LEU A 119 -4.41 25.36 3.29
N ARG A 120 -4.21 26.64 3.61
CA ARG A 120 -2.87 27.27 3.55
C ARG A 120 -1.90 26.62 4.53
N LEU A 121 -2.32 26.32 5.76
CA LEU A 121 -1.47 25.64 6.74
C LEU A 121 -1.13 24.21 6.26
N ALA A 122 -2.13 23.44 5.81
CA ALA A 122 -1.89 22.10 5.29
C ALA A 122 -0.95 22.11 4.08
N GLY A 123 -1.13 23.09 3.16
CA GLY A 123 -0.25 23.27 2.01
C GLY A 123 1.18 23.62 2.41
N ALA A 124 1.37 24.51 3.39
CA ALA A 124 2.70 24.85 3.91
C ALA A 124 3.41 23.64 4.51
N VAL A 125 2.70 22.80 5.27
CA VAL A 125 3.24 21.55 5.83
C VAL A 125 3.66 20.59 4.72
N LEU A 126 2.87 20.46 3.65
CA LEU A 126 3.20 19.59 2.51
C LEU A 126 4.44 20.10 1.76
N VAL A 127 4.57 21.41 1.58
CA VAL A 127 5.77 22.03 0.94
C VAL A 127 7.01 21.76 1.80
N GLU A 128 6.93 22.01 3.12
CA GLU A 128 8.03 21.75 4.05
C GLU A 128 8.49 20.27 3.98
N ILE A 129 7.56 19.31 4.03
CA ILE A 129 7.87 17.88 3.92
C ILE A 129 8.44 17.55 2.53
N HIS A 130 7.94 18.17 1.47
CA HIS A 130 8.45 17.97 0.11
C HIS A 130 9.91 18.42 0.00
N ASP A 131 10.22 19.61 0.54
CA ASP A 131 11.56 20.18 0.52
C ASP A 131 12.55 19.31 1.34
N GLU A 132 12.12 18.85 2.53
CA GLU A 132 12.90 17.89 3.30
C GLU A 132 13.21 16.61 2.52
N TRP A 133 12.23 16.07 1.79
CA TRP A 133 12.42 14.87 0.98
C TRP A 133 13.27 15.12 -0.26
N ALA A 134 13.21 16.33 -0.82
CA ALA A 134 14.00 16.69 -2.00
C ALA A 134 15.50 16.79 -1.70
N VAL A 135 15.87 17.26 -0.49
CA VAL A 135 17.26 17.39 -0.05
C VAL A 135 17.80 16.17 0.70
N ALA A 136 16.93 15.19 1.02
CA ALA A 136 17.35 14.00 1.72
C ALA A 136 18.30 13.13 0.87
N ASP A 137 19.40 12.68 1.45
CA ASP A 137 20.39 11.78 0.79
C ASP A 137 19.76 10.46 0.33
N ARG A 138 18.71 10.01 1.00
CA ARG A 138 17.96 8.80 0.68
C ARG A 138 16.61 9.15 0.07
N ARG A 139 16.51 9.03 -1.26
CA ARG A 139 15.22 9.08 -1.95
C ARG A 139 14.34 7.88 -1.59
N TYR A 140 13.04 8.12 -1.41
CA TYR A 140 12.08 7.05 -1.12
C TYR A 140 12.06 5.97 -2.20
N LEU A 141 12.10 6.37 -3.48
CA LEU A 141 12.30 5.52 -4.64
C LEU A 141 13.59 5.98 -5.35
N SER A 142 14.58 5.09 -5.51
CA SER A 142 15.81 5.43 -6.22
C SER A 142 15.58 5.55 -7.72
N GLU A 143 16.36 6.39 -8.41
CA GLU A 143 16.27 6.54 -9.87
C GLU A 143 16.51 5.22 -10.59
N ALA A 144 17.46 4.41 -10.10
CA ALA A 144 17.75 3.10 -10.68
C ALA A 144 16.52 2.17 -10.60
N SER A 145 15.80 2.16 -9.46
CA SER A 145 14.61 1.34 -9.29
C SER A 145 13.42 1.85 -10.11
N MET A 146 13.34 3.17 -10.35
CA MET A 146 12.30 3.77 -11.21
C MET A 146 12.51 3.43 -12.69
N LYS A 147 13.75 3.36 -13.16
CA LYS A 147 14.08 2.94 -14.54
C LYS A 147 13.54 1.54 -14.85
N THR A 148 13.57 0.62 -13.88
CA THR A 148 13.02 -0.73 -14.02
C THR A 148 11.53 -0.73 -14.35
N ILE A 149 10.75 0.17 -13.73
CA ILE A 149 9.31 0.30 -14.02
C ILE A 149 9.10 0.80 -15.45
N THR A 150 9.86 1.81 -15.90
CA THR A 150 9.74 2.37 -17.24
C THR A 150 10.04 1.32 -18.33
N THR A 151 10.97 0.41 -18.08
CA THR A 151 11.29 -0.70 -18.98
C THR A 151 10.13 -1.70 -19.05
N MET A 152 9.59 -2.11 -17.90
CA MET A 152 8.44 -3.02 -17.83
C MET A 152 7.20 -2.46 -18.54
N THR A 153 6.93 -1.17 -18.41
CA THR A 153 5.79 -0.52 -19.07
C THR A 153 5.93 -0.50 -20.58
N LYS A 154 7.16 -0.39 -21.13
CA LYS A 154 7.42 -0.44 -22.57
C LYS A 154 7.23 -1.83 -23.16
N GLU A 155 7.55 -2.89 -22.41
CA GLU A 155 7.37 -4.28 -22.85
C GLU A 155 5.91 -4.72 -22.88
N VAL A 156 5.04 -4.10 -22.06
CA VAL A 156 3.61 -4.42 -21.98
C VAL A 156 2.76 -3.64 -23.00
N ALA A 157 3.27 -2.57 -23.60
CA ALA A 157 2.55 -1.84 -24.64
C ALA A 157 2.46 -2.69 -25.92
N PRO A 158 1.25 -3.11 -26.37
CA PRO A 158 1.12 -3.85 -27.62
C PRO A 158 1.58 -2.97 -28.77
N THR A 159 2.49 -3.49 -29.60
CA THR A 159 2.84 -2.90 -30.88
C THR A 159 1.62 -2.96 -31.78
N THR A 160 0.77 -1.95 -31.75
CA THR A 160 -0.26 -1.78 -32.78
C THR A 160 0.45 -1.29 -34.02
N ALA A 161 0.90 -2.23 -34.84
CA ALA A 161 1.31 -1.93 -36.19
C ALA A 161 0.09 -1.44 -36.97
N LEU A 162 0.04 -0.15 -37.21
CA LEU A 162 -0.82 0.44 -38.24
C LEU A 162 -0.29 -0.08 -39.57
N THR A 163 -0.95 -1.09 -40.12
CA THR A 163 -0.87 -1.38 -41.55
C THR A 163 -1.83 -0.46 -42.27
N ALA A 164 -1.27 0.39 -43.08
CA ALA A 164 -1.95 1.24 -44.06
C ALA A 164 -2.74 0.43 -45.09
#